data_1578880d130746d4e3eaadb4f10fc3e6
#
_entry.id   1578880d130746d4e3eaadb4f10fc3e6
#
_cell.length_a   1.000
_cell.length_b   1.000
_cell.length_c   1.000
_cell.angle_alpha   90.00
_cell.angle_beta   90.00
_cell.angle_gamma   90.00
#
_symmetry.space_group_name_H-M   'P 1'
#
loop_
_entity.id
_entity.type
_entity.pdbx_description
1 polymer ?
#
loop_
_entity_poly.entity_id
_entity_poly.type
_entity_poly.pdbx_seq_one_letter_code
_entity_poly.pdbx_strand_id
1 'polypeptide(L)'
;MAKTQLADIIVPAQFAGYVLQRTAEKSDLFQSGIVIRTPDYDERASLGGTQVNMPHWNDLTGNRQPLSDAAPLVPAKLVADQDIARIHNDGNAWSWNHLAAVVAGDDPALALANFMADYWNRQNQYMLISSLKGVFAAASMAGNLLAIHSEIVANQTNATRLNGPTFVDATQRLGDRGDRLVAVAMHSAVEAALRKLDLIDFVPDSQGEAQIRTFQGRRVIVDDGCPSRAGTTDGLVYTTYLFGPGAFGMGFADLNGAPVEGGHGTEGCETARDALNSDTFLVNRRRFILHPRGVKFTSANVAGSNPTNAELETAANWVRVWENKNVPVVAVTHNI
;
A
#
# COMPACT_ATOMS: atom_id res chain seq x y z
N MET A 1 15.26 -2.34 28.33
CA MET A 1 14.66 -2.93 27.14
C MET A 1 13.39 -3.66 27.57
N ALA A 2 12.30 -3.48 26.84
CA ALA A 2 11.06 -4.22 27.11
C ALA A 2 11.28 -5.68 26.71
N LYS A 3 10.95 -6.61 27.58
CA LYS A 3 11.03 -8.06 27.38
C LYS A 3 9.87 -8.72 28.09
N THR A 4 9.42 -9.85 27.58
CA THR A 4 8.42 -10.67 28.27
C THR A 4 9.04 -11.23 29.54
N GLN A 5 8.50 -10.84 30.69
CA GLN A 5 8.95 -11.28 32.02
C GLN A 5 8.01 -12.33 32.62
N LEU A 6 8.42 -12.92 33.71
CA LEU A 6 7.59 -13.91 34.42
C LEU A 6 6.22 -13.34 34.86
N ALA A 7 6.17 -12.02 35.13
CA ALA A 7 4.92 -11.33 35.48
C ALA A 7 3.94 -11.15 34.30
N ASP A 8 4.43 -11.28 33.06
CA ASP A 8 3.62 -11.13 31.85
C ASP A 8 2.99 -12.45 31.39
N ILE A 9 3.23 -13.52 32.12
CA ILE A 9 2.83 -14.88 31.76
C ILE A 9 1.81 -15.43 32.76
N ILE A 10 0.75 -15.98 32.21
CA ILE A 10 -0.24 -16.73 33.01
C ILE A 10 0.33 -18.12 33.30
N VAL A 11 0.59 -18.40 34.58
CA VAL A 11 1.00 -19.74 35.04
C VAL A 11 -0.28 -20.58 35.21
N PRO A 12 -0.57 -21.55 34.34
CA PRO A 12 -1.78 -22.34 34.45
C PRO A 12 -1.69 -23.30 35.65
N ALA A 13 -2.76 -23.42 36.42
CA ALA A 13 -2.87 -24.40 37.52
C ALA A 13 -2.97 -25.84 36.97
N GLN A 14 -3.42 -26.00 35.72
CA GLN A 14 -3.42 -27.24 34.94
C GLN A 14 -2.85 -26.93 33.55
N PHE A 15 -2.10 -27.87 32.99
CA PHE A 15 -1.52 -27.72 31.65
C PHE A 15 -2.64 -27.65 30.59
N ALA A 16 -2.97 -26.44 30.15
CA ALA A 16 -3.75 -26.17 28.97
C ALA A 16 -2.86 -25.37 28.02
N GLY A 17 -2.74 -25.81 26.76
CA GLY A 17 -1.94 -25.09 25.75
C GLY A 17 -2.43 -23.66 25.56
N TYR A 18 -1.52 -22.73 25.31
CA TYR A 18 -1.86 -21.35 24.98
C TYR A 18 -2.59 -21.25 23.65
N VAL A 19 -3.68 -20.50 23.63
CA VAL A 19 -4.40 -20.19 22.40
C VAL A 19 -3.81 -18.95 21.77
N LEU A 20 -3.42 -19.03 20.50
CA LEU A 20 -2.92 -17.88 19.74
C LEU A 20 -4.09 -16.94 19.40
N GLN A 21 -4.10 -15.75 19.97
CA GLN A 21 -5.02 -14.71 19.60
C GLN A 21 -4.40 -13.85 18.49
N ARG A 22 -4.97 -13.94 17.31
CA ARG A 22 -4.54 -13.13 16.16
C ARG A 22 -5.35 -11.82 16.07
N THR A 23 -4.70 -10.76 15.62
CA THR A 23 -5.36 -9.49 15.34
C THR A 23 -6.34 -9.67 14.18
N ALA A 24 -7.53 -9.08 14.31
CA ALA A 24 -8.56 -9.13 13.27
C ALA A 24 -8.28 -8.19 12.08
N GLU A 25 -7.25 -7.36 12.18
CA GLU A 25 -6.85 -6.47 11.08
C GLU A 25 -6.43 -7.28 9.86
N LYS A 26 -7.01 -6.92 8.74
CA LYS A 26 -6.74 -7.54 7.45
C LYS A 26 -5.63 -6.81 6.69
N SER A 27 -4.95 -7.54 5.84
CA SER A 27 -4.01 -7.00 4.85
C SER A 27 -4.51 -7.26 3.41
N ASP A 28 -5.82 -7.26 3.25
CA ASP A 28 -6.49 -7.65 2.01
C ASP A 28 -6.06 -6.78 0.82
N LEU A 29 -5.84 -5.48 1.04
CA LEU A 29 -5.41 -4.57 0.00
C LEU A 29 -3.99 -4.90 -0.51
N PHE A 30 -3.06 -5.17 0.40
CA PHE A 30 -1.71 -5.56 0.05
C PHE A 30 -1.67 -6.93 -0.67
N GLN A 31 -2.50 -7.89 -0.25
CA GLN A 31 -2.56 -9.24 -0.80
C GLN A 31 -3.44 -9.35 -2.07
N SER A 32 -4.11 -8.29 -2.49
CA SER A 32 -5.11 -8.31 -3.57
C SER A 32 -4.56 -8.47 -4.99
N GLY A 33 -3.23 -8.43 -5.19
CA GLY A 33 -2.59 -8.40 -6.50
C GLY A 33 -2.44 -7.00 -7.12
N ILE A 34 -2.80 -5.95 -6.39
CA ILE A 34 -2.51 -4.55 -6.75
C ILE A 34 -1.01 -4.29 -6.67
N VAL A 35 -0.34 -4.93 -5.72
CA VAL A 35 1.10 -4.91 -5.56
C VAL A 35 1.69 -6.07 -6.36
N ILE A 36 2.56 -5.76 -7.31
CA ILE A 36 3.25 -6.77 -8.11
C ILE A 36 4.74 -6.77 -7.74
N ARG A 37 5.23 -7.92 -7.33
CA ARG A 37 6.67 -8.16 -7.21
C ARG A 37 7.23 -8.52 -8.59
N THR A 38 8.34 -7.90 -8.95
CA THR A 38 9.06 -8.21 -10.18
C THR A 38 10.55 -8.35 -9.90
N PRO A 39 11.28 -9.24 -10.62
CA PRO A 39 12.73 -9.40 -10.47
C PRO A 39 13.50 -8.08 -10.66
N ASP A 40 13.01 -7.20 -11.53
CA ASP A 40 13.58 -5.87 -11.76
C ASP A 40 13.57 -4.99 -10.48
N TYR A 41 12.51 -5.05 -9.68
CA TYR A 41 12.47 -4.35 -8.40
C TYR A 41 13.34 -5.01 -7.33
N ASP A 42 13.48 -6.35 -7.35
CA ASP A 42 14.38 -7.08 -6.44
C ASP A 42 15.85 -6.70 -6.72
N GLU A 43 16.26 -6.67 -7.98
CA GLU A 43 17.59 -6.22 -8.38
C GLU A 43 17.83 -4.77 -7.96
N ARG A 44 16.87 -3.88 -8.19
CA ARG A 44 16.94 -2.47 -7.79
C ARG A 44 16.98 -2.29 -6.28
N ALA A 45 16.24 -3.09 -5.51
CA ALA A 45 16.29 -3.07 -4.05
C ALA A 45 17.67 -3.47 -3.51
N SER A 46 18.42 -4.30 -4.27
CA SER A 46 19.76 -4.76 -3.92
C SER A 46 20.86 -3.72 -4.18
N LEU A 47 20.56 -2.66 -4.97
CA LEU A 47 21.50 -1.57 -5.20
C LEU A 47 21.76 -0.78 -3.92
N GLY A 48 22.97 -0.25 -3.79
CA GLY A 48 23.34 0.62 -2.69
C GLY A 48 22.58 1.95 -2.69
N GLY A 49 22.61 2.66 -1.56
CA GLY A 49 21.96 3.97 -1.43
C GLY A 49 20.56 3.91 -0.82
N THR A 50 19.83 5.02 -0.88
CA THR A 50 18.49 5.23 -0.31
C THR A 50 17.41 5.44 -1.36
N GLN A 51 17.79 5.65 -2.59
CA GLN A 51 16.90 5.92 -3.72
C GLN A 51 17.35 5.15 -4.94
N VAL A 52 16.40 4.76 -5.78
CA VAL A 52 16.63 4.12 -7.05
C VAL A 52 16.02 4.95 -8.16
N ASN A 53 16.83 5.32 -9.13
CA ASN A 53 16.37 6.05 -10.31
C ASN A 53 15.96 5.06 -11.40
N MET A 54 14.77 5.25 -11.95
CA MET A 54 14.20 4.45 -13.02
C MET A 54 13.97 5.34 -14.24
N PRO A 55 14.99 5.54 -15.09
CA PRO A 55 14.84 6.40 -16.26
C PRO A 55 13.90 5.78 -17.29
N HIS A 56 13.13 6.62 -17.98
CA HIS A 56 12.26 6.24 -19.07
C HIS A 56 12.23 7.33 -20.14
N TRP A 57 11.90 6.96 -21.36
CA TRP A 57 11.68 7.89 -22.44
C TRP A 57 10.23 8.35 -22.46
N ASN A 58 10.05 9.66 -22.61
CA ASN A 58 8.72 10.23 -22.86
C ASN A 58 8.32 9.95 -24.31
N ASP A 59 7.02 9.84 -24.53
CA ASP A 59 6.48 9.64 -25.87
C ASP A 59 6.76 10.83 -26.79
N LEU A 60 6.76 10.56 -28.09
CA LEU A 60 6.97 11.61 -29.10
C LEU A 60 5.75 12.51 -29.13
N THR A 61 5.98 13.80 -28.97
CA THR A 61 4.94 14.85 -29.03
C THR A 61 5.11 15.70 -30.27
N GLY A 62 4.02 16.28 -30.74
CA GLY A 62 4.01 17.19 -31.87
C GLY A 62 2.94 16.84 -32.89
N ASN A 63 2.61 17.80 -33.72
CA ASN A 63 1.67 17.61 -34.80
C ASN A 63 2.38 17.12 -36.06
N ARG A 64 1.66 16.38 -36.92
CA ARG A 64 2.18 16.04 -38.23
C ARG A 64 2.55 17.32 -38.99
N GLN A 65 3.68 17.30 -39.70
CA GLN A 65 4.13 18.40 -40.56
C GLN A 65 3.88 18.00 -42.01
N PRO A 66 2.99 18.66 -42.73
CA PRO A 66 2.84 18.45 -44.17
C PRO A 66 4.13 18.80 -44.89
N LEU A 67 4.56 17.94 -45.80
CA LEU A 67 5.74 18.22 -46.62
C LEU A 67 5.45 19.40 -47.55
N SER A 68 6.39 20.33 -47.66
CA SER A 68 6.35 21.48 -48.56
C SER A 68 7.75 21.69 -49.12
N ASP A 69 7.83 22.15 -50.34
CA ASP A 69 9.07 22.59 -50.98
C ASP A 69 9.54 23.96 -50.47
N ALA A 70 8.62 24.70 -49.81
CA ALA A 70 8.90 26.04 -49.29
C ALA A 70 9.45 26.05 -47.86
N ALA A 71 9.30 24.95 -47.07
CA ALA A 71 9.72 24.90 -45.67
C ALA A 71 10.25 23.53 -45.30
N PRO A 72 11.44 23.44 -44.66
CA PRO A 72 11.97 22.19 -44.19
C PRO A 72 11.22 21.68 -42.95
N LEU A 73 11.25 20.36 -42.69
CA LEU A 73 10.73 19.76 -41.47
C LEU A 73 11.51 20.28 -40.24
N VAL A 74 10.78 20.59 -39.20
CA VAL A 74 11.35 20.96 -37.88
C VAL A 74 11.52 19.71 -37.05
N PRO A 75 12.75 19.29 -36.73
CA PRO A 75 12.97 18.09 -35.90
C PRO A 75 12.55 18.31 -34.46
N ALA A 76 11.81 17.35 -33.89
CA ALA A 76 11.51 17.28 -32.48
C ALA A 76 12.56 16.43 -31.76
N LYS A 77 12.81 16.73 -30.48
CA LYS A 77 13.76 15.98 -29.65
C LYS A 77 13.03 14.96 -28.78
N LEU A 78 13.65 13.82 -28.59
CA LEU A 78 13.24 12.84 -27.59
C LEU A 78 13.74 13.32 -26.22
N VAL A 79 12.86 13.28 -25.21
CA VAL A 79 13.14 13.71 -23.83
C VAL A 79 13.02 12.50 -22.90
N ALA A 80 14.00 12.31 -22.04
CA ALA A 80 13.96 11.32 -20.97
C ALA A 80 13.47 12.00 -19.69
N ASP A 81 12.74 11.24 -18.89
CA ASP A 81 12.41 11.58 -17.50
C ASP A 81 12.76 10.39 -16.60
N GLN A 82 12.65 10.55 -15.29
CA GLN A 82 12.98 9.48 -14.35
C GLN A 82 11.91 9.37 -13.27
N ASP A 83 11.53 8.16 -12.99
CA ASP A 83 10.81 7.79 -11.78
C ASP A 83 11.84 7.49 -10.67
N ILE A 84 11.54 7.88 -9.45
CA ILE A 84 12.43 7.72 -8.31
C ILE A 84 11.70 6.96 -7.22
N ALA A 85 12.14 5.74 -6.96
CA ALA A 85 11.67 4.94 -5.86
C ALA A 85 12.55 5.08 -4.63
N ARG A 86 11.95 5.00 -3.45
CA ARG A 86 12.65 4.98 -2.18
C ARG A 86 12.92 3.53 -1.77
N ILE A 87 14.13 3.27 -1.28
CA ILE A 87 14.48 2.02 -0.61
C ILE A 87 14.18 2.18 0.87
N HIS A 88 13.41 1.26 1.43
CA HIS A 88 13.09 1.18 2.84
C HIS A 88 13.97 0.15 3.54
N ASN A 89 14.53 0.53 4.70
CA ASN A 89 15.29 -0.36 5.56
C ASN A 89 14.59 -0.39 6.92
N ASP A 90 13.70 -1.34 7.10
CA ASP A 90 12.90 -1.48 8.30
C ASP A 90 13.38 -2.64 9.15
N GLY A 91 13.16 -2.54 10.44
CA GLY A 91 13.46 -3.64 11.36
C GLY A 91 12.61 -3.58 12.61
N ASN A 92 12.46 -4.72 13.25
CA ASN A 92 11.89 -4.81 14.58
C ASN A 92 12.59 -5.91 15.37
N ALA A 93 12.53 -5.81 16.70
CA ALA A 93 13.13 -6.78 17.59
C ALA A 93 12.15 -7.16 18.69
N TRP A 94 12.11 -8.45 18.97
CA TRP A 94 11.32 -9.04 20.05
C TRP A 94 12.23 -9.80 20.99
N SER A 95 11.84 -9.95 22.24
CA SER A 95 12.62 -10.71 23.21
C SER A 95 11.72 -11.58 24.08
N TRP A 96 12.24 -12.72 24.50
CA TRP A 96 11.62 -13.60 25.48
C TRP A 96 12.66 -14.14 26.45
N ASN A 97 12.20 -14.54 27.63
CA ASN A 97 13.05 -15.13 28.64
C ASN A 97 12.83 -16.66 28.70
N HIS A 98 13.91 -17.44 28.75
CA HIS A 98 13.84 -18.88 28.78
C HIS A 98 13.17 -19.43 30.05
N LEU A 99 13.38 -18.77 31.19
CA LEU A 99 12.73 -19.17 32.44
C LEU A 99 11.22 -19.05 32.35
N ALA A 100 10.77 -17.97 31.68
CA ALA A 100 9.36 -17.73 31.41
C ALA A 100 8.74 -18.84 30.56
N ALA A 101 9.45 -19.31 29.53
CA ALA A 101 9.04 -20.45 28.70
C ALA A 101 8.88 -21.76 29.51
N VAL A 102 9.85 -22.04 30.37
CA VAL A 102 9.82 -23.24 31.22
C VAL A 102 8.64 -23.22 32.20
N VAL A 103 8.38 -22.06 32.82
CA VAL A 103 7.26 -21.90 33.79
C VAL A 103 5.91 -21.91 33.10
N ALA A 104 5.81 -21.32 31.89
CA ALA A 104 4.59 -21.30 31.09
C ALA A 104 4.23 -22.70 30.53
N GLY A 105 5.22 -23.57 30.33
CA GLY A 105 5.03 -24.85 29.66
C GLY A 105 4.72 -24.75 28.16
N ASP A 106 5.02 -23.58 27.54
CA ASP A 106 4.83 -23.33 26.11
C ASP A 106 6.05 -22.59 25.54
N ASP A 107 6.24 -22.65 24.22
CA ASP A 107 7.38 -22.03 23.54
C ASP A 107 7.01 -20.66 22.95
N PRO A 108 7.41 -19.53 23.58
CA PRO A 108 7.16 -18.20 23.07
C PRO A 108 7.84 -17.93 21.71
N ALA A 109 8.93 -18.65 21.39
CA ALA A 109 9.62 -18.48 20.11
C ALA A 109 8.75 -18.97 18.95
N LEU A 110 8.04 -20.10 19.12
CA LEU A 110 7.12 -20.63 18.12
C LEU A 110 5.92 -19.67 17.90
N ALA A 111 5.36 -19.16 18.99
CA ALA A 111 4.28 -18.18 18.92
C ALA A 111 4.73 -16.91 18.17
N LEU A 112 5.92 -16.40 18.50
CA LEU A 112 6.50 -15.22 17.84
C LEU A 112 6.72 -15.45 16.35
N ALA A 113 7.25 -16.60 15.94
CA ALA A 113 7.44 -16.95 14.53
C ALA A 113 6.11 -16.94 13.75
N ASN A 114 5.03 -17.45 14.36
CA ASN A 114 3.70 -17.45 13.76
C ASN A 114 3.11 -16.03 13.58
N PHE A 115 3.40 -15.10 14.48
CA PHE A 115 2.89 -13.73 14.41
C PHE A 115 3.72 -12.80 13.54
N MET A 116 4.98 -13.12 13.31
CA MET A 116 5.91 -12.22 12.58
C MET A 116 5.46 -11.94 11.14
N ALA A 117 4.99 -12.96 10.41
CA ALA A 117 4.50 -12.80 9.04
C ALA A 117 3.27 -11.88 9.00
N ASP A 118 2.30 -12.09 9.90
CA ASP A 118 1.09 -11.27 9.99
C ASP A 118 1.43 -9.82 10.38
N TYR A 119 2.41 -9.63 11.28
CA TYR A 119 2.90 -8.30 11.65
C TYR A 119 3.43 -7.53 10.44
N TRP A 120 4.32 -8.15 9.65
CA TRP A 120 4.89 -7.48 8.48
C TRP A 120 3.87 -7.22 7.37
N ASN A 121 2.90 -8.10 7.17
CA ASN A 121 1.82 -7.87 6.23
C ASN A 121 1.00 -6.63 6.61
N ARG A 122 0.69 -6.44 7.90
CA ARG A 122 0.02 -5.22 8.38
C ARG A 122 0.89 -3.97 8.20
N GLN A 123 2.20 -4.04 8.50
CA GLN A 123 3.10 -2.90 8.28
C GLN A 123 3.19 -2.50 6.81
N ASN A 124 3.26 -3.48 5.91
CA ASN A 124 3.23 -3.21 4.46
C ASN A 124 1.91 -2.55 4.04
N GLN A 125 0.79 -2.99 4.60
CA GLN A 125 -0.53 -2.40 4.38
C GLN A 125 -0.56 -0.93 4.83
N TYR A 126 -0.09 -0.62 6.04
CA TYR A 126 -0.01 0.76 6.53
C TYR A 126 0.87 1.64 5.66
N MET A 127 2.02 1.15 5.23
CA MET A 127 2.93 1.87 4.34
C MET A 127 2.27 2.14 2.97
N LEU A 128 1.56 1.16 2.39
CA LEU A 128 0.84 1.30 1.13
C LEU A 128 -0.23 2.41 1.24
N ILE A 129 -1.03 2.38 2.30
CA ILE A 129 -2.09 3.38 2.53
C ILE A 129 -1.49 4.77 2.78
N SER A 130 -0.40 4.88 3.57
CA SER A 130 0.29 6.15 3.80
C SER A 130 0.87 6.71 2.51
N SER A 131 1.44 5.86 1.65
CA SER A 131 1.91 6.27 0.32
C SER A 131 0.77 6.78 -0.56
N LEU A 132 -0.39 6.11 -0.56
CA LEU A 132 -1.58 6.56 -1.30
C LEU A 132 -2.08 7.91 -0.80
N LYS A 133 -2.16 8.12 0.51
CA LYS A 133 -2.55 9.41 1.09
C LYS A 133 -1.63 10.54 0.61
N GLY A 134 -0.30 10.34 0.67
CA GLY A 134 0.67 11.32 0.22
C GLY A 134 0.60 11.60 -1.27
N VAL A 135 0.49 10.56 -2.09
CA VAL A 135 0.35 10.65 -3.55
C VAL A 135 -0.87 11.49 -3.93
N PHE A 136 -2.04 11.22 -3.33
CA PHE A 136 -3.26 11.97 -3.66
C PHE A 136 -3.38 13.32 -2.94
N ALA A 137 -2.56 13.59 -1.94
CA ALA A 137 -2.39 14.94 -1.39
C ALA A 137 -1.53 15.84 -2.29
N ALA A 138 -0.72 15.26 -3.19
CA ALA A 138 0.12 16.01 -4.10
C ALA A 138 -0.71 16.68 -5.22
N ALA A 139 -0.48 17.98 -5.44
CA ALA A 139 -1.20 18.77 -6.47
C ALA A 139 -1.02 18.19 -7.89
N SER A 140 0.11 17.53 -8.17
CA SER A 140 0.38 16.89 -9.46
C SER A 140 -0.58 15.73 -9.78
N MET A 141 -1.23 15.13 -8.76
CA MET A 141 -2.20 14.04 -8.89
C MET A 141 -3.67 14.50 -8.96
N ALA A 142 -3.94 15.80 -9.00
CA ALA A 142 -5.31 16.34 -9.07
C ALA A 142 -6.12 15.80 -10.27
N GLY A 143 -5.45 15.43 -11.36
CA GLY A 143 -6.10 14.82 -12.52
C GLY A 143 -6.66 13.42 -12.25
N ASN A 144 -6.08 12.66 -11.34
CA ASN A 144 -6.50 11.33 -10.93
C ASN A 144 -7.35 11.34 -9.64
N LEU A 145 -7.63 12.51 -9.08
CA LEU A 145 -8.47 12.68 -7.90
C LEU A 145 -9.85 13.22 -8.29
N LEU A 146 -10.91 12.54 -7.87
CA LEU A 146 -12.28 13.02 -7.93
C LEU A 146 -12.73 13.39 -6.50
N ALA A 147 -12.85 14.68 -6.24
CA ALA A 147 -13.37 15.19 -4.95
C ALA A 147 -14.83 15.61 -5.12
N ILE A 148 -15.75 14.81 -4.56
CA ILE A 148 -17.20 15.07 -4.61
C ILE A 148 -17.80 15.29 -3.23
N HIS A 149 -17.02 15.10 -2.15
CA HIS A 149 -17.49 15.19 -0.78
C HIS A 149 -17.95 16.59 -0.39
N SER A 150 -18.85 16.64 0.58
CA SER A 150 -19.19 17.85 1.31
C SER A 150 -18.67 17.76 2.75
N GLU A 151 -18.09 18.86 3.22
CA GLU A 151 -17.62 19.00 4.62
C GLU A 151 -18.78 19.25 5.61
N ILE A 152 -19.99 19.49 5.10
CA ILE A 152 -21.19 19.81 5.85
C ILE A 152 -22.27 18.77 5.57
N VAL A 153 -22.82 18.16 6.62
CA VAL A 153 -23.87 17.12 6.50
C VAL A 153 -25.10 17.64 5.76
N ALA A 154 -25.54 18.85 6.06
CA ALA A 154 -26.72 19.45 5.41
C ALA A 154 -26.59 19.61 3.88
N ASN A 155 -25.34 19.65 3.36
CA ASN A 155 -25.05 19.79 1.95
C ASN A 155 -24.76 18.44 1.27
N GLN A 156 -24.87 17.33 1.99
CA GLN A 156 -24.67 16.00 1.42
C GLN A 156 -25.87 15.60 0.57
N THR A 157 -25.61 15.31 -0.67
CA THR A 157 -26.59 14.90 -1.68
C THR A 157 -26.14 13.60 -2.35
N ASN A 158 -26.96 13.04 -3.22
CA ASN A 158 -26.55 11.88 -4.02
C ASN A 158 -25.31 12.17 -4.89
N ALA A 159 -25.05 13.44 -5.25
CA ALA A 159 -23.88 13.84 -6.01
C ALA A 159 -22.59 13.86 -5.16
N THR A 160 -22.68 13.96 -3.83
CA THR A 160 -21.53 13.90 -2.91
C THR A 160 -21.24 12.50 -2.39
N ARG A 161 -22.10 11.53 -2.72
CA ARG A 161 -21.99 10.13 -2.29
C ARG A 161 -21.44 9.25 -3.40
N LEU A 162 -20.75 8.19 -3.01
CA LEU A 162 -20.35 7.17 -3.95
C LEU A 162 -21.57 6.37 -4.40
N ASN A 163 -21.85 6.40 -5.69
CA ASN A 163 -22.94 5.68 -6.34
C ASN A 163 -22.55 5.31 -7.78
N GLY A 164 -23.48 4.71 -8.54
CA GLY A 164 -23.21 4.31 -9.92
C GLY A 164 -22.71 5.46 -10.81
N PRO A 165 -23.45 6.59 -10.93
CA PRO A 165 -23.01 7.75 -11.70
C PRO A 165 -21.65 8.33 -11.27
N THR A 166 -21.45 8.59 -9.99
CA THR A 166 -20.17 9.17 -9.47
C THR A 166 -19.00 8.22 -9.65
N PHE A 167 -19.24 6.92 -9.66
CA PHE A 167 -18.21 5.93 -9.97
C PHE A 167 -17.80 5.97 -11.45
N VAL A 168 -18.74 6.16 -12.37
CA VAL A 168 -18.43 6.37 -13.79
C VAL A 168 -17.59 7.63 -13.97
N ASP A 169 -17.92 8.72 -13.29
CA ASP A 169 -17.12 9.95 -13.30
C ASP A 169 -15.69 9.71 -12.79
N ALA A 170 -15.53 8.85 -11.79
CA ALA A 170 -14.22 8.46 -11.26
C ALA A 170 -13.40 7.70 -12.31
N THR A 171 -14.00 6.73 -13.00
CA THR A 171 -13.32 5.99 -14.07
C THR A 171 -12.96 6.89 -15.25
N GLN A 172 -13.79 7.89 -15.55
CA GLN A 172 -13.57 8.86 -16.61
C GLN A 172 -12.33 9.77 -16.36
N ARG A 173 -11.80 9.81 -15.12
CA ARG A 173 -10.53 10.51 -14.85
C ARG A 173 -9.35 9.97 -15.66
N LEU A 174 -9.39 8.70 -16.06
CA LEU A 174 -8.41 8.09 -16.95
C LEU A 174 -8.82 8.16 -18.43
N GLY A 175 -9.97 8.78 -18.75
CA GLY A 175 -10.50 8.89 -20.10
C GLY A 175 -10.74 7.52 -20.72
N ASP A 176 -10.20 7.29 -21.92
CA ASP A 176 -10.30 6.04 -22.69
C ASP A 176 -9.60 4.83 -22.05
N ARG A 177 -8.81 5.04 -20.99
CA ARG A 177 -8.15 3.98 -20.23
C ARG A 177 -8.85 3.59 -18.93
N GLY A 178 -10.06 4.11 -18.68
CA GLY A 178 -10.85 3.79 -17.49
C GLY A 178 -11.13 2.29 -17.30
N ASP A 179 -11.18 1.52 -18.39
CA ASP A 179 -11.36 0.07 -18.36
C ASP A 179 -10.18 -0.71 -17.77
N ARG A 180 -9.02 -0.07 -17.64
CA ARG A 180 -7.86 -0.69 -16.97
C ARG A 180 -8.03 -0.80 -15.46
N LEU A 181 -8.96 -0.06 -14.87
CA LEU A 181 -9.24 -0.16 -13.44
C LEU A 181 -10.02 -1.46 -13.17
N VAL A 182 -9.43 -2.38 -12.43
CA VAL A 182 -9.97 -3.73 -12.21
C VAL A 182 -10.41 -3.98 -10.75
N ALA A 183 -9.92 -3.18 -9.81
CA ALA A 183 -10.21 -3.35 -8.40
C ALA A 183 -10.56 -2.00 -7.75
N VAL A 184 -11.39 -2.07 -6.72
CA VAL A 184 -11.82 -0.93 -5.90
C VAL A 184 -11.56 -1.26 -4.45
N ALA A 185 -10.78 -0.42 -3.77
CA ALA A 185 -10.58 -0.53 -2.32
C ALA A 185 -11.40 0.53 -1.61
N MET A 186 -12.19 0.11 -0.64
CA MET A 186 -13.09 0.98 0.12
C MET A 186 -13.19 0.58 1.57
N HIS A 187 -13.53 1.54 2.43
CA HIS A 187 -13.81 1.30 3.83
C HIS A 187 -15.09 0.47 4.01
N SER A 188 -15.17 -0.34 5.07
CA SER A 188 -16.33 -1.21 5.35
C SER A 188 -17.65 -0.43 5.47
N ALA A 189 -17.62 0.79 6.01
CA ALA A 189 -18.81 1.65 6.10
C ALA A 189 -19.35 2.04 4.69
N VAL A 190 -18.45 2.28 3.72
CA VAL A 190 -18.82 2.59 2.34
C VAL A 190 -19.44 1.36 1.66
N GLU A 191 -18.81 0.20 1.84
CA GLU A 191 -19.35 -1.08 1.33
C GLU A 191 -20.75 -1.35 1.89
N ALA A 192 -20.94 -1.16 3.19
CA ALA A 192 -22.25 -1.34 3.83
C ALA A 192 -23.31 -0.37 3.28
N ALA A 193 -22.93 0.88 2.96
CA ALA A 193 -23.84 1.85 2.34
C ALA A 193 -24.23 1.45 0.91
N LEU A 194 -23.24 1.02 0.09
CA LEU A 194 -23.51 0.55 -1.27
C LEU A 194 -24.35 -0.72 -1.29
N ARG A 195 -24.15 -1.63 -0.32
CA ARG A 195 -24.97 -2.84 -0.17
C ARG A 195 -26.42 -2.52 0.19
N LYS A 196 -26.66 -1.50 1.04
CA LYS A 196 -28.03 -1.03 1.35
C LYS A 196 -28.74 -0.45 0.13
N LEU A 197 -27.99 0.03 -0.86
CA LEU A 197 -28.51 0.56 -2.12
C LEU A 197 -28.61 -0.52 -3.22
N ASP A 198 -28.29 -1.78 -2.90
CA ASP A 198 -28.29 -2.91 -3.83
C ASP A 198 -27.37 -2.68 -5.05
N LEU A 199 -26.21 -2.04 -4.80
CA LEU A 199 -25.24 -1.70 -5.85
C LEU A 199 -24.03 -2.66 -5.89
N ILE A 200 -23.93 -3.58 -4.94
CA ILE A 200 -22.87 -4.58 -4.88
C ILE A 200 -23.41 -5.92 -5.35
N ASP A 201 -22.85 -6.41 -6.44
CA ASP A 201 -23.14 -7.72 -6.98
C ASP A 201 -22.24 -8.78 -6.34
N PHE A 202 -22.80 -9.97 -6.13
CA PHE A 202 -22.07 -11.14 -5.63
C PHE A 202 -21.95 -12.15 -6.76
N VAL A 203 -20.75 -12.31 -7.26
CA VAL A 203 -20.46 -13.30 -8.32
C VAL A 203 -19.94 -14.57 -7.62
N PRO A 204 -20.58 -15.73 -7.82
CA PRO A 204 -20.08 -16.99 -7.28
C PRO A 204 -18.74 -17.34 -7.95
N ASP A 205 -17.81 -17.86 -7.18
CA ASP A 205 -16.57 -18.43 -7.70
C ASP A 205 -16.88 -19.68 -8.54
N SER A 206 -15.91 -20.10 -9.36
CA SER A 206 -16.02 -21.28 -10.25
C SER A 206 -16.40 -22.57 -9.51
N GLN A 207 -16.18 -22.63 -8.20
CA GLN A 207 -16.58 -23.77 -7.35
C GLN A 207 -17.87 -23.50 -6.55
N GLY A 208 -18.46 -22.31 -6.64
CA GLY A 208 -19.70 -21.94 -5.94
C GLY A 208 -19.59 -21.71 -4.45
N GLU A 209 -18.38 -21.81 -3.87
CA GLU A 209 -18.17 -21.72 -2.43
C GLU A 209 -17.84 -20.31 -1.94
N ALA A 210 -17.22 -19.47 -2.77
CA ALA A 210 -16.85 -18.10 -2.43
C ALA A 210 -17.65 -17.09 -3.28
N GLN A 211 -18.16 -16.04 -2.63
CA GLN A 211 -18.81 -14.93 -3.31
C GLN A 211 -17.84 -13.77 -3.48
N ILE A 212 -17.46 -13.49 -4.73
CA ILE A 212 -16.63 -12.34 -5.06
C ILE A 212 -17.55 -11.11 -5.15
N ARG A 213 -17.27 -10.11 -4.32
CA ARG A 213 -17.97 -8.84 -4.34
C ARG A 213 -17.50 -8.01 -5.53
N THR A 214 -18.45 -7.54 -6.32
CA THR A 214 -18.17 -6.66 -7.45
C THR A 214 -19.03 -5.41 -7.40
N PHE A 215 -18.44 -4.29 -7.80
CA PHE A 215 -19.12 -3.04 -7.98
C PHE A 215 -18.88 -2.55 -9.40
N GLN A 216 -19.94 -2.50 -10.20
CA GLN A 216 -19.89 -2.22 -11.63
C GLN A 216 -18.80 -3.05 -12.37
N GLY A 217 -18.78 -4.37 -12.11
CA GLY A 217 -17.87 -5.30 -12.76
C GLY A 217 -16.41 -5.26 -12.25
N ARG A 218 -16.10 -4.49 -11.20
CA ARG A 218 -14.77 -4.40 -10.59
C ARG A 218 -14.77 -5.06 -9.22
N ARG A 219 -13.71 -5.81 -8.93
CA ARG A 219 -13.56 -6.49 -7.64
C ARG A 219 -13.49 -5.49 -6.51
N VAL A 220 -14.31 -5.69 -5.48
CA VAL A 220 -14.32 -4.88 -4.26
C VAL A 220 -13.40 -5.50 -3.21
N ILE A 221 -12.50 -4.68 -2.68
CA ILE A 221 -11.62 -4.99 -1.56
C ILE A 221 -12.07 -4.11 -0.40
N VAL A 222 -12.50 -4.74 0.69
CA VAL A 222 -12.98 -4.02 1.87
C VAL A 222 -11.86 -3.97 2.89
N ASP A 223 -11.43 -2.76 3.22
CA ASP A 223 -10.33 -2.53 4.14
C ASP A 223 -10.57 -1.28 4.98
N ASP A 224 -10.64 -1.44 6.28
CA ASP A 224 -10.85 -0.33 7.23
C ASP A 224 -9.64 0.60 7.36
N GLY A 225 -8.49 0.23 6.82
CA GLY A 225 -7.35 1.10 6.65
C GLY A 225 -7.55 2.19 5.58
N CYS A 226 -8.56 2.05 4.69
CA CYS A 226 -8.90 3.11 3.74
C CYS A 226 -9.28 4.39 4.49
N PRO A 227 -8.75 5.56 4.07
CA PRO A 227 -8.88 6.77 4.86
C PRO A 227 -10.32 7.21 5.06
N SER A 228 -10.66 7.45 6.32
CA SER A 228 -11.85 8.18 6.74
C SER A 228 -11.41 9.36 7.59
N ARG A 229 -11.98 10.53 7.38
CA ARG A 229 -11.71 11.72 8.19
C ARG A 229 -12.98 12.46 8.54
N ALA A 230 -12.95 13.12 9.68
CA ALA A 230 -13.99 14.11 9.98
C ALA A 230 -13.84 15.29 9.00
N GLY A 231 -14.95 15.81 8.55
CA GLY A 231 -15.00 17.07 7.84
C GLY A 231 -14.63 18.23 8.76
N THR A 232 -14.38 19.40 8.18
CA THR A 232 -14.04 20.61 8.95
C THR A 232 -15.21 21.11 9.79
N THR A 233 -16.45 20.75 9.45
CA THR A 233 -17.66 21.14 10.17
C THR A 233 -18.29 19.94 10.89
N ASP A 234 -18.98 19.06 10.18
CA ASP A 234 -19.72 17.94 10.78
C ASP A 234 -19.83 16.70 9.89
N GLY A 235 -19.38 16.78 8.64
CA GLY A 235 -19.42 15.67 7.70
C GLY A 235 -18.33 14.64 7.93
N LEU A 236 -18.58 13.39 7.53
CA LEU A 236 -17.54 12.35 7.39
C LEU A 236 -17.18 12.21 5.92
N VAL A 237 -15.89 12.22 5.63
CA VAL A 237 -15.33 12.08 4.30
C VAL A 237 -14.56 10.78 4.22
N TYR A 238 -14.89 9.95 3.25
CA TYR A 238 -14.22 8.70 2.96
C TYR A 238 -13.43 8.81 1.66
N THR A 239 -12.36 8.03 1.58
CA THR A 239 -11.57 7.92 0.36
C THR A 239 -11.61 6.48 -0.16
N THR A 240 -12.09 6.33 -1.37
CA THR A 240 -12.11 5.07 -2.11
C THR A 240 -11.08 5.12 -3.22
N TYR A 241 -10.30 4.04 -3.37
CA TYR A 241 -9.26 3.95 -4.40
C TYR A 241 -9.65 2.95 -5.47
N LEU A 242 -9.44 3.31 -6.72
CA LEU A 242 -9.59 2.44 -7.88
C LEU A 242 -8.20 2.10 -8.40
N PHE A 243 -7.94 0.84 -8.65
CA PHE A 243 -6.64 0.35 -9.07
C PHE A 243 -6.70 -0.41 -10.39
N GLY A 244 -5.71 -0.14 -11.23
CA GLY A 244 -5.35 -1.02 -12.33
C GLY A 244 -4.35 -2.08 -11.89
N PRO A 245 -4.08 -3.08 -12.74
CA PRO A 245 -3.12 -4.14 -12.43
C PRO A 245 -1.71 -3.56 -12.29
N GLY A 246 -1.00 -3.98 -11.23
CA GLY A 246 0.36 -3.54 -10.97
C GLY A 246 0.50 -2.07 -10.66
N ALA A 247 -0.46 -1.50 -9.94
CA ALA A 247 -0.41 -0.10 -9.51
C ALA A 247 0.81 0.19 -8.63
N PHE A 248 1.22 -0.79 -7.83
CA PHE A 248 2.43 -0.74 -7.03
C PHE A 248 3.45 -1.78 -7.49
N GLY A 249 4.71 -1.38 -7.53
CA GLY A 249 5.85 -2.27 -7.67
C GLY A 249 6.46 -2.56 -6.31
N MET A 250 6.83 -3.81 -6.07
CA MET A 250 7.52 -4.25 -4.87
C MET A 250 8.74 -5.08 -5.21
N GLY A 251 9.79 -4.91 -4.44
CA GLY A 251 10.99 -5.73 -4.52
C GLY A 251 11.66 -5.85 -3.17
N PHE A 252 12.28 -6.97 -2.91
CA PHE A 252 13.05 -7.24 -1.70
C PHE A 252 14.51 -7.45 -2.02
N ALA A 253 15.36 -7.01 -1.13
CA ALA A 253 16.77 -7.32 -1.16
C ALA A 253 17.22 -7.89 0.16
N ASP A 254 18.28 -8.70 0.12
CA ASP A 254 19.05 -9.05 1.29
C ASP A 254 19.75 -7.81 1.87
N LEU A 255 20.04 -7.80 3.16
CA LEU A 255 20.84 -6.76 3.80
C LEU A 255 22.26 -6.67 3.22
N ASN A 256 22.77 -7.75 2.63
CA ASN A 256 24.04 -7.81 1.91
C ASN A 256 23.94 -7.33 0.44
N GLY A 257 22.75 -6.92 0.00
CA GLY A 257 22.52 -6.41 -1.36
C GLY A 257 22.24 -7.47 -2.41
N ALA A 258 22.17 -8.75 -2.07
CA ALA A 258 21.80 -9.81 -3.00
C ALA A 258 20.29 -9.90 -3.19
N PRO A 259 19.77 -10.21 -4.40
CA PRO A 259 18.37 -10.44 -4.64
C PRO A 259 17.88 -11.68 -3.88
N VAL A 260 16.65 -11.59 -3.35
CA VAL A 260 16.03 -12.67 -2.59
C VAL A 260 15.08 -13.45 -3.48
N GLU A 261 15.40 -14.71 -3.73
CA GLU A 261 14.49 -15.64 -4.39
C GLU A 261 13.47 -16.19 -3.38
N GLY A 262 12.18 -16.02 -3.66
CA GLY A 262 11.10 -16.64 -2.87
C GLY A 262 10.31 -15.75 -1.92
N GLY A 263 10.69 -14.54 -1.68
CA GLY A 263 9.80 -13.44 -1.33
C GLY A 263 9.37 -13.18 0.08
N HIS A 264 9.60 -14.01 1.04
CA HIS A 264 9.41 -13.67 2.46
C HIS A 264 10.73 -13.94 3.18
N GLY A 265 11.70 -13.05 2.92
CA GLY A 265 13.04 -13.23 3.40
C GLY A 265 13.09 -13.34 4.89
N THR A 266 13.55 -14.46 5.35
CA THR A 266 14.17 -14.64 6.66
C THR A 266 15.48 -13.86 6.75
N GLU A 267 15.77 -13.07 5.75
CA GLU A 267 16.99 -12.31 5.61
C GLU A 267 17.06 -11.25 6.67
N GLY A 268 18.17 -11.25 7.36
CA GLY A 268 18.37 -10.40 8.50
C GLY A 268 17.56 -10.80 9.74
N CYS A 269 17.07 -12.03 9.80
CA CYS A 269 16.55 -12.62 11.02
C CYS A 269 17.71 -13.20 11.83
N GLU A 270 18.05 -12.52 12.89
CA GLU A 270 19.16 -12.89 13.78
C GLU A 270 18.63 -13.18 15.18
N THR A 271 19.15 -14.23 15.80
CA THR A 271 18.91 -14.50 17.22
C THR A 271 20.15 -14.19 18.03
N ALA A 272 20.00 -13.36 19.05
CA ALA A 272 21.04 -13.07 20.02
C ALA A 272 20.58 -13.52 21.40
N ARG A 273 21.47 -14.15 22.17
CA ARG A 273 21.18 -14.63 23.52
C ARG A 273 22.01 -13.89 24.56
N ASP A 274 21.35 -13.38 25.59
CA ASP A 274 22.00 -12.94 26.81
C ASP A 274 22.09 -14.13 27.77
N ALA A 275 23.29 -14.66 27.91
CA ALA A 275 23.52 -15.86 28.74
C ALA A 275 23.33 -15.60 30.24
N LEU A 276 23.49 -14.35 30.71
CA LEU A 276 23.39 -14.02 32.12
C LEU A 276 21.93 -13.87 32.59
N ASN A 277 21.07 -13.32 31.71
CA ASN A 277 19.66 -13.09 32.01
C ASN A 277 18.73 -14.16 31.41
N SER A 278 19.27 -15.14 30.69
CA SER A 278 18.50 -16.13 29.92
C SER A 278 17.51 -15.52 28.92
N ASP A 279 17.77 -14.29 28.46
CA ASP A 279 16.96 -13.61 27.47
C ASP A 279 17.44 -13.97 26.06
N THR A 280 16.49 -14.18 25.17
CA THR A 280 16.76 -14.34 23.73
C THR A 280 16.08 -13.21 22.98
N PHE A 281 16.82 -12.62 22.04
CA PHE A 281 16.35 -11.55 21.17
C PHE A 281 16.24 -12.09 19.76
N LEU A 282 15.09 -11.88 19.13
CA LEU A 282 14.90 -12.09 17.70
C LEU A 282 14.88 -10.72 17.04
N VAL A 283 15.87 -10.47 16.20
CA VAL A 283 15.96 -9.22 15.44
C VAL A 283 15.67 -9.54 13.98
N ASN A 284 14.64 -8.91 13.45
CA ASN A 284 14.30 -9.01 12.04
C ASN A 284 14.53 -7.65 11.35
N ARG A 285 15.33 -7.66 10.29
CA ARG A 285 15.61 -6.50 9.46
C ARG A 285 15.27 -6.84 8.03
N ARG A 286 14.76 -5.88 7.27
CA ARG A 286 14.42 -6.08 5.87
C ARG A 286 14.71 -4.82 5.06
N ARG A 287 15.10 -5.03 3.82
CA ARG A 287 15.34 -4.00 2.84
C ARG A 287 14.44 -4.26 1.64
N PHE A 288 13.65 -3.27 1.25
CA PHE A 288 12.67 -3.44 0.20
C PHE A 288 12.31 -2.12 -0.46
N ILE A 289 11.65 -2.22 -1.61
CA ILE A 289 11.00 -1.12 -2.30
C ILE A 289 9.50 -1.41 -2.33
N LEU A 290 8.69 -0.42 -2.00
CA LEU A 290 7.24 -0.39 -2.24
C LEU A 290 6.91 0.95 -2.87
N HIS A 291 6.60 0.95 -4.17
CA HIS A 291 6.53 2.18 -4.93
C HIS A 291 5.31 2.24 -5.87
N PRO A 292 4.50 3.32 -5.83
CA PRO A 292 3.42 3.54 -6.78
C PRO A 292 4.00 3.93 -8.15
N ARG A 293 3.59 3.24 -9.20
CA ARG A 293 4.15 3.45 -10.54
C ARG A 293 3.72 4.78 -11.14
N GLY A 294 4.68 5.49 -11.72
CA GLY A 294 4.46 6.76 -12.42
C GLY A 294 4.43 7.99 -11.53
N VAL A 295 4.85 7.84 -10.26
CA VAL A 295 4.91 8.93 -9.28
C VAL A 295 6.24 8.86 -8.55
N LYS A 296 7.11 9.84 -8.72
CA LYS A 296 8.44 9.87 -8.06
C LYS A 296 8.35 10.33 -6.61
N PHE A 297 9.18 9.74 -5.77
CA PHE A 297 9.40 10.17 -4.38
C PHE A 297 10.61 11.11 -4.31
N THR A 298 10.38 12.38 -3.99
CA THR A 298 11.43 13.43 -4.02
C THR A 298 12.25 13.52 -2.74
N SER A 299 11.78 12.91 -1.65
CA SER A 299 12.40 13.00 -0.31
C SER A 299 12.58 14.45 0.21
N ALA A 300 11.76 15.40 -0.26
CA ALA A 300 11.90 16.81 0.06
C ALA A 300 11.76 17.10 1.58
N ASN A 301 10.91 16.35 2.26
CA ASN A 301 10.62 16.50 3.69
C ASN A 301 10.83 15.17 4.43
N VAL A 302 11.97 14.54 4.24
CA VAL A 302 12.36 13.32 4.98
C VAL A 302 13.51 13.67 5.90
N ALA A 303 13.29 13.52 7.22
CA ALA A 303 14.28 13.88 8.22
C ALA A 303 15.41 12.86 8.38
N GLY A 304 15.10 11.58 8.18
CA GLY A 304 16.04 10.46 8.39
C GLY A 304 16.49 9.78 7.11
N SER A 305 17.26 8.72 7.28
CA SER A 305 17.65 7.84 6.16
C SER A 305 16.49 7.01 5.61
N ASN A 306 15.47 6.75 6.45
CA ASN A 306 14.22 6.04 6.12
C ASN A 306 13.02 6.96 6.35
N PRO A 307 12.07 7.03 5.42
CA PRO A 307 10.85 7.78 5.64
C PRO A 307 9.92 7.05 6.62
N THR A 308 9.32 7.81 7.52
CA THR A 308 8.23 7.38 8.38
C THR A 308 6.90 7.36 7.60
N ASN A 309 5.88 6.68 8.13
CA ASN A 309 4.54 6.71 7.51
C ASN A 309 3.98 8.14 7.39
N ALA A 310 4.23 9.01 8.37
CA ALA A 310 3.83 10.41 8.33
C ALA A 310 4.54 11.21 7.21
N GLU A 311 5.80 10.92 6.96
CA GLU A 311 6.54 11.53 5.84
C GLU A 311 6.08 10.98 4.49
N LEU A 312 5.66 9.70 4.41
CA LEU A 312 5.02 9.14 3.22
C LEU A 312 3.66 9.81 2.93
N GLU A 313 2.92 10.24 3.95
CA GLU A 313 1.65 10.97 3.80
C GLU A 313 1.84 12.44 3.35
N THR A 314 3.08 12.95 3.36
CA THR A 314 3.38 14.35 3.04
C THR A 314 3.35 14.60 1.54
N ALA A 315 2.45 15.47 1.07
CA ALA A 315 2.25 15.82 -0.33
C ALA A 315 3.52 16.27 -1.06
N ALA A 316 4.40 17.05 -0.40
CA ALA A 316 5.62 17.60 -0.99
C ALA A 316 6.66 16.54 -1.36
N ASN A 317 6.55 15.32 -0.81
CA ASN A 317 7.43 14.21 -1.14
C ASN A 317 7.06 13.49 -2.44
N TRP A 318 5.91 13.80 -3.05
CA TRP A 318 5.40 13.09 -4.21
C TRP A 318 5.19 14.02 -5.40
N VAL A 319 5.61 13.58 -6.58
CA VAL A 319 5.38 14.30 -7.84
C VAL A 319 5.08 13.29 -8.93
N ARG A 320 3.95 13.48 -9.63
CA ARG A 320 3.61 12.65 -10.78
C ARG A 320 4.60 12.87 -11.92
N VAL A 321 5.05 11.76 -12.52
CA VAL A 321 5.97 11.76 -13.66
C VAL A 321 5.25 11.32 -14.94
N TRP A 322 4.44 10.27 -14.87
CA TRP A 322 3.71 9.78 -16.03
C TRP A 322 2.48 10.66 -16.36
N GLU A 323 2.02 10.57 -17.58
CA GLU A 323 0.74 11.17 -17.97
C GLU A 323 -0.40 10.60 -17.10
N ASN A 324 -1.43 11.40 -16.81
CA ASN A 324 -2.58 11.01 -16.00
C ASN A 324 -3.15 9.64 -16.37
N LYS A 325 -3.38 9.42 -17.66
CA LYS A 325 -3.97 8.19 -18.18
C LYS A 325 -3.10 6.94 -18.00
N ASN A 326 -1.80 7.13 -17.77
CA ASN A 326 -0.84 6.04 -17.60
C ASN A 326 -0.66 5.63 -16.15
N VAL A 327 -1.02 6.49 -15.19
CA VAL A 327 -0.96 6.18 -13.76
C VAL A 327 -2.18 5.32 -13.40
N PRO A 328 -2.00 4.04 -13.03
CA PRO A 328 -3.11 3.10 -12.89
C PRO A 328 -3.82 3.21 -11.53
N VAL A 329 -3.96 4.43 -11.00
CA VAL A 329 -4.63 4.67 -9.72
C VAL A 329 -5.49 5.92 -9.80
N VAL A 330 -6.71 5.83 -9.28
CA VAL A 330 -7.66 6.96 -9.13
C VAL A 330 -8.17 6.96 -7.69
N ALA A 331 -8.30 8.12 -7.09
CA ALA A 331 -8.95 8.27 -5.78
C ALA A 331 -10.24 9.06 -5.89
N VAL A 332 -11.22 8.69 -5.07
CA VAL A 332 -12.49 9.38 -4.93
C VAL A 332 -12.68 9.74 -3.47
N THR A 333 -12.83 11.03 -3.18
CA THR A 333 -13.23 11.48 -1.84
C THR A 333 -14.72 11.82 -1.85
N HIS A 334 -15.47 11.18 -0.99
CA HIS A 334 -16.94 11.20 -0.99
C HIS A 334 -17.52 11.08 0.42
N ASN A 335 -18.84 11.29 0.55
CA ASN A 335 -19.61 10.99 1.73
C ASN A 335 -20.32 9.63 1.58
N ILE A 336 -20.99 9.17 2.64
CA ILE A 336 -21.83 7.98 2.67
C ILE A 336 -23.30 8.37 2.56
#